data_37937cd7409f5da3d89fb819ffcb669b
#
_entry.id   37937cd7409f5da3d89fb819ffcb669b
#
_cell.length_a   1.000
_cell.length_b   1.000
_cell.length_c   1.000
_cell.angle_alpha   90.00
_cell.angle_beta   90.00
_cell.angle_gamma   90.00
#
_symmetry.space_group_name_H-M   'P 1'
#
loop_
_entity.id
_entity.type
_entity.pdbx_description
1 polymer ?
#
loop_
_entity_poly.entity_id
_entity_poly.type
_entity_poly.pdbx_seq_one_letter_code
_entity_poly.pdbx_strand_id
1 'polypeptide(L)'
;SVETDPVRKQELLEIASICARVPRFGATSFYEAVQSMTLAHICIFMETFGETTCPGRIDQFLNPFYEKDVAAGNISRERAKEILGAFCVKLCETIPMHGEVGTSTLGGLTSWEVVTIGGQDKDGNDATNELSFVLLELADELRMRQPNFHVRIHKNTPKAFYDEVIRINFGPGSAPAMYN
;
A
#
# COMPACT_ATOMS: atom_id res chain seq x y z
N SER A 1 17.93 -7.48 -23.21
CA SER A 1 17.01 -7.15 -24.32
C SER A 1 16.69 -5.67 -24.26
N VAL A 2 16.61 -5.03 -25.39
CA VAL A 2 16.22 -3.63 -25.48
C VAL A 2 14.71 -3.60 -25.61
N GLU A 3 14.00 -2.86 -24.67
CA GLU A 3 12.57 -2.65 -24.78
C GLU A 3 12.23 -1.87 -26.05
N THR A 4 11.31 -2.39 -26.85
CA THR A 4 10.91 -1.84 -28.15
C THR A 4 9.60 -1.08 -28.10
N ASP A 5 8.74 -1.36 -27.09
CA ASP A 5 7.52 -0.59 -26.86
C ASP A 5 7.90 0.79 -26.30
N PRO A 6 7.56 1.89 -26.97
CA PRO A 6 7.93 3.22 -26.52
C PRO A 6 7.29 3.63 -25.20
N VAL A 7 6.07 3.18 -24.92
CA VAL A 7 5.38 3.48 -23.66
C VAL A 7 6.08 2.76 -22.51
N ARG A 8 6.29 1.45 -22.67
CA ARG A 8 6.97 0.65 -21.67
C ARG A 8 8.41 1.11 -21.42
N LYS A 9 9.11 1.52 -22.46
CA LYS A 9 10.45 2.09 -22.34
C LYS A 9 10.47 3.35 -21.49
N GLN A 10 9.49 4.25 -21.71
CA GLN A 10 9.38 5.48 -20.92
C GLN A 10 9.09 5.20 -19.45
N GLU A 11 8.20 4.26 -19.15
CA GLU A 11 7.93 3.81 -17.77
C GLU A 11 9.18 3.27 -17.08
N LEU A 12 9.95 2.43 -17.79
CA LEU A 12 11.19 1.86 -17.24
C LEU A 12 12.26 2.94 -16.98
N LEU A 13 12.34 3.97 -17.83
CA LEU A 13 13.23 5.11 -17.64
C LEU A 13 12.81 5.96 -16.43
N GLU A 14 11.51 6.16 -16.23
CA GLU A 14 10.98 6.84 -15.06
C GLU A 14 11.33 6.07 -13.78
N ILE A 15 11.05 4.77 -13.74
CA ILE A 15 11.40 3.89 -12.61
C ILE A 15 12.90 3.93 -12.34
N ALA A 16 13.73 3.85 -13.36
CA ALA A 16 15.19 3.90 -13.22
C ALA A 16 15.66 5.23 -12.61
N SER A 17 15.07 6.35 -13.05
CA SER A 17 15.35 7.68 -12.49
C SER A 17 14.97 7.77 -11.02
N ILE A 18 13.80 7.27 -10.66
CA ILE A 18 13.32 7.21 -9.28
C ILE A 18 14.26 6.36 -8.42
N CYS A 19 14.60 5.16 -8.87
CA CYS A 19 15.49 4.25 -8.14
C CYS A 19 16.94 4.76 -8.01
N ALA A 20 17.41 5.62 -8.92
CA ALA A 20 18.70 6.27 -8.78
C ALA A 20 18.73 7.31 -7.65
N ARG A 21 17.56 7.79 -7.22
CA ARG A 21 17.40 8.81 -6.20
C ARG A 21 17.00 8.24 -4.84
N VAL A 22 15.94 7.43 -4.79
CA VAL A 22 15.40 6.87 -3.54
C VAL A 22 15.81 5.40 -3.35
N PRO A 23 16.01 4.93 -2.12
CA PRO A 23 15.81 5.59 -0.84
C PRO A 23 17.03 6.40 -0.35
N ARG A 24 18.09 6.53 -1.15
CA ARG A 24 19.33 7.23 -0.75
C ARG A 24 19.06 8.69 -0.32
N PHE A 25 18.15 9.34 -1.04
CA PHE A 25 17.69 10.70 -0.75
C PHE A 25 16.21 10.65 -0.37
N GLY A 26 15.73 11.62 0.39
CA GLY A 26 14.34 11.74 0.73
C GLY A 26 13.45 11.89 -0.51
N ALA A 27 12.28 11.28 -0.49
CA ALA A 27 11.29 11.39 -1.55
C ALA A 27 10.79 12.85 -1.68
N THR A 28 10.54 13.27 -2.90
CA THR A 28 9.99 14.59 -3.23
C THR A 28 8.67 14.51 -3.99
N SER A 29 8.28 13.34 -4.47
CA SER A 29 7.01 13.08 -5.13
C SER A 29 6.30 11.87 -4.51
N PHE A 30 5.02 11.72 -4.84
CA PHE A 30 4.23 10.57 -4.42
C PHE A 30 4.81 9.25 -4.93
N TYR A 31 5.20 9.20 -6.20
CA TYR A 31 5.78 7.98 -6.77
C TYR A 31 7.13 7.65 -6.10
N GLU A 32 8.01 8.64 -5.89
CA GLU A 32 9.25 8.44 -5.14
C GLU A 32 8.98 7.93 -3.72
N ALA A 33 7.96 8.44 -3.04
CA ALA A 33 7.61 8.01 -1.67
C ALA A 33 7.16 6.55 -1.63
N VAL A 34 6.29 6.13 -2.56
CA VAL A 34 5.86 4.73 -2.68
C VAL A 34 7.04 3.82 -3.06
N GLN A 35 7.90 4.24 -4.00
CA GLN A 35 9.07 3.45 -4.39
C GLN A 35 10.09 3.33 -3.26
N SER A 36 10.33 4.42 -2.52
CA SER A 36 11.22 4.40 -1.35
C SER A 36 10.72 3.46 -0.26
N MET A 37 9.43 3.53 0.04
CA MET A 37 8.76 2.61 0.97
C MET A 37 8.91 1.16 0.52
N THR A 38 8.66 0.89 -0.76
CA THR A 38 8.76 -0.46 -1.33
C THR A 38 10.18 -1.02 -1.21
N LEU A 39 11.20 -0.23 -1.54
CA LEU A 39 12.60 -0.65 -1.43
C LEU A 39 13.00 -0.90 0.03
N ALA A 40 12.59 0.00 0.94
CA ALA A 40 12.84 -0.20 2.38
C ALA A 40 12.15 -1.46 2.91
N HIS A 41 10.90 -1.70 2.49
CA HIS A 41 10.14 -2.90 2.85
C HIS A 41 10.85 -4.18 2.39
N ILE A 42 11.33 -4.23 1.14
CA ILE A 42 12.11 -5.36 0.63
C ILE A 42 13.39 -5.59 1.46
N CYS A 43 14.12 -4.54 1.80
CA CYS A 43 15.32 -4.65 2.62
C CYS A 43 15.01 -5.22 4.01
N ILE A 44 13.98 -4.70 4.67
CA ILE A 44 13.55 -5.18 5.99
C ILE A 44 13.11 -6.65 5.90
N PHE A 45 12.34 -6.99 4.87
CA PHE A 45 11.90 -8.36 4.61
C PHE A 45 13.08 -9.33 4.49
N MET A 46 14.13 -8.93 3.79
CA MET A 46 15.35 -9.74 3.64
C MET A 46 16.10 -9.93 4.96
N GLU A 47 16.10 -8.93 5.84
CA GLU A 47 16.78 -8.98 7.15
C GLU A 47 16.00 -9.78 8.20
N THR A 48 14.67 -9.81 8.09
CA THR A 48 13.77 -10.43 9.09
C THR A 48 13.27 -11.83 8.71
N PHE A 49 13.82 -12.45 7.67
CA PHE A 49 13.33 -13.71 7.08
C PHE A 49 11.87 -13.63 6.59
N GLY A 50 11.34 -12.44 6.41
CA GLY A 50 10.04 -12.22 5.81
C GLY A 50 8.85 -12.45 6.71
N GLU A 51 9.02 -12.48 8.03
CA GLU A 51 7.89 -12.58 8.94
C GLU A 51 7.30 -11.20 9.25
N THR A 52 6.03 -11.02 8.92
CA THR A 52 5.14 -9.91 9.38
C THR A 52 5.72 -8.49 9.28
N THR A 53 6.32 -8.14 8.15
CA THR A 53 6.79 -6.76 7.91
C THR A 53 5.64 -5.90 7.38
N CYS A 54 4.86 -5.29 8.27
CA CYS A 54 3.70 -4.50 7.88
C CYS A 54 4.08 -3.07 7.52
N PRO A 55 3.65 -2.54 6.34
CA PRO A 55 3.91 -1.14 5.97
C PRO A 55 3.23 -0.13 6.90
N GLY A 56 2.22 -0.55 7.66
CA GLY A 56 1.52 0.29 8.62
C GLY A 56 0.49 1.21 7.97
N ARG A 57 0.37 2.44 8.49
CA ARG A 57 -0.63 3.43 8.05
C ARG A 57 -0.13 4.24 6.87
N ILE A 58 -0.07 3.60 5.70
CA ILE A 58 0.47 4.21 4.48
C ILE A 58 -0.37 5.40 3.98
N ASP A 59 -1.66 5.40 4.25
CA ASP A 59 -2.55 6.52 3.96
C ASP A 59 -2.16 7.81 4.68
N GLN A 60 -1.47 7.72 5.82
CA GLN A 60 -1.06 8.88 6.61
C GLN A 60 0.25 9.48 6.11
N PHE A 61 1.30 8.69 6.01
CA PHE A 61 2.61 9.24 5.65
C PHE A 61 2.80 9.48 4.14
N LEU A 62 1.99 8.85 3.29
CA LEU A 62 1.98 9.12 1.85
C LEU A 62 1.08 10.30 1.47
N ASN A 63 0.06 10.63 2.28
CA ASN A 63 -0.90 11.67 1.95
C ASN A 63 -0.29 13.06 1.67
N PRO A 64 0.70 13.55 2.42
CA PRO A 64 1.31 14.85 2.11
C PRO A 64 1.96 14.90 0.71
N PHE A 65 2.53 13.80 0.24
CA PHE A 65 3.09 13.70 -1.12
C PHE A 65 1.98 13.66 -2.17
N TYR A 66 0.92 12.89 -1.89
CA TYR A 66 -0.25 12.79 -2.76
C TYR A 66 -0.93 14.14 -2.95
N GLU A 67 -1.29 14.81 -1.87
CA GLU A 67 -1.95 16.12 -1.91
C GLU A 67 -1.11 17.15 -2.67
N LYS A 68 0.19 17.19 -2.39
CA LYS A 68 1.13 18.08 -3.09
C LYS A 68 1.15 17.83 -4.59
N ASP A 69 1.28 16.58 -5.01
CA ASP A 69 1.42 16.25 -6.43
C ASP A 69 0.09 16.38 -7.19
N VAL A 70 -1.04 16.07 -6.55
CA VAL A 70 -2.38 16.31 -7.13
C VAL A 70 -2.62 17.81 -7.29
N ALA A 71 -2.34 18.61 -6.27
CA ALA A 71 -2.51 20.07 -6.33
C ALA A 71 -1.63 20.72 -7.40
N ALA A 72 -0.44 20.17 -7.65
CA ALA A 72 0.46 20.61 -8.70
C ALA A 72 0.12 20.06 -10.10
N GLY A 73 -0.85 19.16 -10.22
CA GLY A 73 -1.18 18.48 -11.48
C GLY A 73 -0.13 17.47 -11.96
N ASN A 74 0.79 17.05 -11.08
CA ASN A 74 1.85 16.10 -11.39
C ASN A 74 1.34 14.66 -11.45
N ILE A 75 0.26 14.34 -10.74
CA ILE A 75 -0.35 13.02 -10.70
C ILE A 75 -1.88 13.14 -10.65
N SER A 76 -2.57 12.23 -11.33
CA SER A 76 -4.03 12.06 -11.15
C SER A 76 -4.32 11.06 -10.04
N ARG A 77 -5.57 11.07 -9.56
CA ARG A 77 -6.06 10.08 -8.59
C ARG A 77 -5.92 8.64 -9.12
N GLU A 78 -6.26 8.46 -10.41
CA GLU A 78 -6.19 7.16 -11.08
C GLU A 78 -4.75 6.65 -11.16
N ARG A 79 -3.80 7.54 -11.49
CA ARG A 79 -2.37 7.18 -11.53
C ARG A 79 -1.83 6.85 -10.13
N ALA A 80 -2.24 7.60 -9.11
CA ALA A 80 -1.87 7.30 -7.73
C ALA A 80 -2.42 5.93 -7.28
N LYS A 81 -3.67 5.63 -7.64
CA LYS A 81 -4.31 4.34 -7.39
C LYS A 81 -3.57 3.20 -8.10
N GLU A 82 -3.16 3.39 -9.35
CA GLU A 82 -2.37 2.41 -10.11
C GLU A 82 -1.03 2.12 -9.43
N ILE A 83 -0.31 3.15 -9.00
CA ILE A 83 0.98 3.01 -8.28
C ILE A 83 0.79 2.25 -6.97
N LEU A 84 -0.24 2.55 -6.18
CA LEU A 84 -0.56 1.81 -4.96
C LEU A 84 -1.01 0.38 -5.26
N GLY A 85 -1.74 0.15 -6.34
CA GLY A 85 -2.10 -1.18 -6.80
C GLY A 85 -0.87 -2.03 -7.14
N ALA A 86 0.09 -1.45 -7.86
CA ALA A 86 1.37 -2.11 -8.14
C ALA A 86 2.15 -2.45 -6.85
N PHE A 87 2.12 -1.56 -5.85
CA PHE A 87 2.69 -1.84 -4.53
C PHE A 87 1.98 -3.02 -3.84
N CYS A 88 0.64 -3.07 -3.85
CA CYS A 88 -0.11 -4.20 -3.30
C CYS A 88 0.24 -5.53 -3.99
N VAL A 89 0.41 -5.51 -5.32
CA VAL A 89 0.87 -6.69 -6.07
C VAL A 89 2.26 -7.11 -5.62
N LYS A 90 3.18 -6.18 -5.41
CA LYS A 90 4.54 -6.46 -4.90
C LYS A 90 4.53 -7.08 -3.51
N LEU A 91 3.64 -6.69 -2.64
CA LEU A 91 3.48 -7.33 -1.33
C LEU A 91 3.08 -8.80 -1.45
N CYS A 92 2.30 -9.17 -2.48
CA CYS A 92 1.95 -10.58 -2.75
C CYS A 92 3.12 -11.40 -3.30
N GLU A 93 4.10 -10.78 -3.92
CA GLU A 93 5.29 -11.45 -4.46
C GLU A 93 6.33 -11.79 -3.38
N THR A 94 6.23 -11.14 -2.22
CA THR A 94 7.14 -11.36 -1.09
C THR A 94 6.73 -12.64 -0.36
N ILE A 95 7.41 -13.74 -0.65
CA ILE A 95 7.11 -15.06 -0.04
C ILE A 95 8.23 -15.44 0.92
N PRO A 96 7.95 -15.58 2.22
CA PRO A 96 8.95 -16.00 3.18
C PRO A 96 9.35 -17.47 2.97
N MET A 97 10.62 -17.73 3.11
CA MET A 97 11.15 -19.11 3.11
C MET A 97 11.21 -19.63 4.54
N HIS A 98 10.33 -20.54 4.86
CA HIS A 98 10.28 -21.18 6.18
C HIS A 98 11.08 -22.50 6.18
N GLY A 99 11.65 -22.85 7.33
CA GLY A 99 12.17 -24.18 7.58
C GLY A 99 11.04 -25.22 7.63
N GLU A 100 11.38 -26.50 7.80
CA GLU A 100 10.42 -27.62 7.76
C GLU A 100 9.22 -27.44 8.68
N VAL A 101 9.42 -27.02 9.93
CA VAL A 101 8.33 -26.79 10.90
C VAL A 101 7.46 -25.62 10.48
N GLY A 102 8.05 -24.50 10.04
CA GLY A 102 7.31 -23.35 9.52
C GLY A 102 6.51 -23.72 8.28
N THR A 103 7.09 -24.47 7.36
CA THR A 103 6.42 -24.91 6.13
C THR A 103 5.24 -25.83 6.43
N SER A 104 5.37 -26.74 7.39
CA SER A 104 4.28 -27.64 7.75
C SER A 104 3.10 -26.93 8.42
N THR A 105 3.37 -25.82 9.11
CA THR A 105 2.35 -25.04 9.85
C THR A 105 1.77 -23.90 9.02
N LEU A 106 2.62 -23.22 8.25
CA LEU A 106 2.30 -21.98 7.53
C LEU A 106 2.39 -22.16 6.01
N GLY A 107 2.67 -23.36 5.52
CA GLY A 107 2.88 -23.64 4.10
C GLY A 107 1.71 -23.20 3.24
N GLY A 108 2.02 -22.47 2.16
CA GLY A 108 1.04 -21.88 1.25
C GLY A 108 0.40 -20.57 1.74
N LEU A 109 0.80 -20.08 2.91
CA LEU A 109 0.49 -18.71 3.33
C LEU A 109 1.59 -17.78 2.81
N THR A 110 1.15 -16.66 2.23
CA THR A 110 2.02 -15.52 1.97
C THR A 110 2.38 -14.84 3.30
N SER A 111 3.41 -13.99 3.31
CA SER A 111 3.69 -13.13 4.47
C SER A 111 2.43 -12.41 4.91
N TRP A 112 2.24 -12.25 6.22
CA TRP A 112 1.05 -11.57 6.78
C TRP A 112 1.22 -10.06 6.69
N GLU A 113 1.26 -9.55 5.47
CA GLU A 113 1.37 -8.12 5.20
C GLU A 113 0.06 -7.42 5.51
N VAL A 114 0.13 -6.41 6.36
CA VAL A 114 -1.03 -5.63 6.77
C VAL A 114 -0.86 -4.18 6.39
N VAL A 115 -1.80 -3.66 5.63
CA VAL A 115 -1.96 -2.22 5.35
C VAL A 115 -3.07 -1.68 6.25
N THR A 116 -2.74 -0.72 7.09
CA THR A 116 -3.71 -0.08 7.99
C THR A 116 -4.14 1.27 7.42
N ILE A 117 -5.43 1.57 7.47
CA ILE A 117 -6.01 2.83 6.96
C ILE A 117 -6.99 3.44 7.95
N GLY A 118 -7.21 4.74 7.83
CA GLY A 118 -8.12 5.50 8.70
C GLY A 118 -7.63 5.65 10.14
N GLY A 119 -8.55 5.82 11.07
CA GLY A 119 -8.29 5.98 12.50
C GLY A 119 -8.08 7.44 12.91
N GLN A 120 -7.33 7.66 13.97
CA GLN A 120 -7.11 8.99 14.56
C GLN A 120 -5.67 9.46 14.38
N ASP A 121 -5.51 10.78 14.35
CA ASP A 121 -4.20 11.44 14.48
C ASP A 121 -3.73 11.44 15.96
N LYS A 122 -2.57 12.05 16.20
CA LYS A 122 -1.99 12.18 17.54
C LYS A 122 -2.83 13.01 18.52
N ASP A 123 -3.71 13.86 18.01
CA ASP A 123 -4.56 14.76 18.78
C ASP A 123 -5.99 14.19 19.00
N GLY A 124 -6.24 12.97 18.49
CA GLY A 124 -7.52 12.26 18.61
C GLY A 124 -8.57 12.66 17.58
N ASN A 125 -8.20 13.46 16.58
CA ASN A 125 -9.08 13.81 15.48
C ASN A 125 -9.13 12.68 14.45
N ASP A 126 -10.20 12.67 13.64
CA ASP A 126 -10.28 11.74 12.52
C ASP A 126 -9.14 12.00 11.52
N ALA A 127 -8.50 10.93 11.09
CA ALA A 127 -7.37 10.97 10.16
C ALA A 127 -7.70 10.30 8.81
N THR A 128 -8.97 10.02 8.55
CA THR A 128 -9.42 9.54 7.24
C THR A 128 -9.14 10.59 6.17
N ASN A 129 -8.53 10.20 5.08
CA ASN A 129 -8.15 11.09 3.98
C ASN A 129 -8.43 10.43 2.62
N GLU A 130 -8.15 11.12 1.52
CA GLU A 130 -8.43 10.61 0.17
C GLU A 130 -7.70 9.30 -0.13
N LEU A 131 -6.46 9.13 0.35
CA LEU A 131 -5.74 7.86 0.17
C LEU A 131 -6.38 6.71 0.96
N SER A 132 -7.07 6.99 2.08
CA SER A 132 -7.82 5.97 2.81
C SER A 132 -8.93 5.40 1.92
N PHE A 133 -9.63 6.24 1.15
CA PHE A 133 -10.64 5.80 0.19
C PHE A 133 -10.02 5.07 -1.01
N VAL A 134 -8.92 5.58 -1.57
CA VAL A 134 -8.21 4.93 -2.68
C VAL A 134 -7.77 3.53 -2.31
N LEU A 135 -7.22 3.34 -1.12
CA LEU A 135 -6.78 2.03 -0.63
C LEU A 135 -7.95 1.09 -0.34
N LEU A 136 -9.07 1.63 0.13
CA LEU A 136 -10.28 0.85 0.34
C LEU A 136 -10.89 0.37 -0.99
N GLU A 137 -10.89 1.24 -2.02
CA GLU A 137 -11.27 0.85 -3.38
C GLU A 137 -10.35 -0.24 -3.94
N LEU A 138 -9.04 -0.13 -3.72
CA LEU A 138 -8.08 -1.15 -4.14
C LEU A 138 -8.34 -2.51 -3.47
N ALA A 139 -8.72 -2.51 -2.19
CA ALA A 139 -9.10 -3.75 -1.49
C ALA A 139 -10.28 -4.44 -2.16
N ASP A 140 -11.30 -3.68 -2.58
CA ASP A 140 -12.49 -4.22 -3.28
C ASP A 140 -12.18 -4.67 -4.72
N GLU A 141 -11.37 -3.91 -5.45
CA GLU A 141 -11.08 -4.18 -6.86
C GLU A 141 -10.08 -5.32 -7.06
N LEU A 142 -8.98 -5.31 -6.31
CA LEU A 142 -7.91 -6.29 -6.49
C LEU A 142 -8.29 -7.66 -5.96
N ARG A 143 -9.08 -7.72 -4.88
CA ARG A 143 -9.52 -8.98 -4.24
C ARG A 143 -8.38 -9.95 -4.01
N MET A 144 -7.23 -9.40 -3.65
CA MET A 144 -6.01 -10.17 -3.45
C MET A 144 -5.99 -10.77 -2.05
N ARG A 145 -5.27 -11.86 -1.91
CA ARG A 145 -5.06 -12.52 -0.61
C ARG A 145 -4.21 -11.65 0.33
N GLN A 146 -3.31 -10.84 -0.23
CA GLN A 146 -2.45 -9.89 0.46
C GLN A 146 -2.38 -8.59 -0.36
N PRO A 147 -2.15 -7.43 0.29
CA PRO A 147 -2.11 -7.24 1.74
C PRO A 147 -3.48 -7.39 2.39
N ASN A 148 -3.51 -7.77 3.67
CA ASN A 148 -4.71 -7.66 4.48
C ASN A 148 -4.95 -6.18 4.80
N PHE A 149 -6.13 -5.68 4.49
CA PHE A 149 -6.49 -4.32 4.86
C PHE A 149 -7.12 -4.30 6.26
N HIS A 150 -6.58 -3.43 7.10
CA HIS A 150 -7.08 -3.16 8.44
C HIS A 150 -7.61 -1.73 8.52
N VAL A 151 -8.88 -1.58 8.82
CA VAL A 151 -9.52 -0.27 8.95
C VAL A 151 -9.64 0.08 10.42
N ARG A 152 -9.06 1.20 10.83
CA ARG A 152 -9.25 1.74 12.17
C ARG A 152 -10.47 2.65 12.17
N ILE A 153 -11.44 2.30 13.00
CA ILE A 153 -12.66 3.08 13.20
C ILE A 153 -12.69 3.69 14.62
N HIS A 154 -13.41 4.76 14.78
CA HIS A 154 -13.64 5.41 16.07
C HIS A 154 -14.96 6.20 16.02
N LYS A 155 -15.37 6.77 17.17
CA LYS A 155 -16.67 7.44 17.30
C LYS A 155 -16.91 8.60 16.31
N ASN A 156 -15.84 9.23 15.80
CA ASN A 156 -15.90 10.35 14.89
C ASN A 156 -15.52 9.95 13.43
N THR A 157 -15.38 8.66 13.14
CA THR A 157 -15.13 8.20 11.76
C THR A 157 -16.20 8.73 10.82
N PRO A 158 -15.85 9.34 9.67
CA PRO A 158 -16.81 9.86 8.72
C PRO A 158 -17.78 8.77 8.26
N LYS A 159 -19.08 9.10 8.30
CA LYS A 159 -20.11 8.13 7.91
C LYS A 159 -19.89 7.57 6.51
N ALA A 160 -19.46 8.40 5.55
CA ALA A 160 -19.20 7.96 4.19
C ALA A 160 -18.10 6.88 4.13
N PHE A 161 -17.02 7.03 4.91
CA PHE A 161 -15.95 6.04 4.99
C PHE A 161 -16.43 4.75 5.66
N TYR A 162 -17.16 4.88 6.78
CA TYR A 162 -17.73 3.74 7.48
C TYR A 162 -18.71 2.95 6.62
N ASP A 163 -19.63 3.63 5.91
CA ASP A 163 -20.60 3.00 5.02
C ASP A 163 -19.89 2.23 3.89
N GLU A 164 -18.80 2.77 3.35
CA GLU A 164 -18.02 2.13 2.30
C GLU A 164 -17.30 0.87 2.83
N VAL A 165 -16.73 0.92 4.01
CA VAL A 165 -16.12 -0.25 4.67
C VAL A 165 -17.17 -1.35 4.87
N ILE A 166 -18.37 -0.99 5.33
CA ILE A 166 -19.48 -1.94 5.50
C ILE A 166 -19.92 -2.53 4.16
N ARG A 167 -20.05 -1.69 3.11
CA ARG A 167 -20.40 -2.15 1.77
C ARG A 167 -19.44 -3.23 1.27
N ILE A 168 -18.13 -3.00 1.43
CA ILE A 168 -17.09 -3.94 1.00
C ILE A 168 -17.11 -5.21 1.83
N ASN A 169 -17.29 -5.11 3.15
CA ASN A 169 -17.34 -6.26 4.05
C ASN A 169 -18.51 -7.22 3.78
N PHE A 170 -19.62 -6.70 3.28
CA PHE A 170 -20.76 -7.52 2.84
C PHE A 170 -20.73 -7.87 1.36
N GLY A 171 -19.72 -7.42 0.62
CA GLY A 171 -19.50 -7.72 -0.76
C GLY A 171 -18.79 -9.07 -0.99
N PRO A 172 -18.59 -9.47 -2.27
CA PRO A 172 -17.95 -10.75 -2.61
C PRO A 172 -16.41 -10.70 -2.54
N GLY A 173 -15.82 -9.63 -2.05
CA GLY A 173 -14.37 -9.38 -2.05
C GLY A 173 -13.67 -9.75 -0.74
N SER A 174 -12.42 -9.31 -0.62
CA SER A 174 -11.65 -9.37 0.63
C SER A 174 -12.22 -8.36 1.61
N ALA A 175 -12.76 -8.84 2.72
CA ALA A 175 -13.31 -8.00 3.76
C ALA A 175 -12.17 -7.35 4.57
N PRO A 176 -12.03 -6.01 4.59
CA PRO A 176 -11.08 -5.38 5.49
C PRO A 176 -11.48 -5.62 6.95
N ALA A 177 -10.50 -5.99 7.77
CA ALA A 177 -10.74 -6.17 9.20
C ALA A 177 -10.93 -4.80 9.89
N MET A 178 -11.96 -4.68 10.73
CA MET A 178 -12.24 -3.44 11.45
C MET A 178 -11.72 -3.49 12.88
N TYR A 179 -11.04 -2.43 13.28
CA TYR A 179 -10.50 -2.26 14.64
C TYR A 179 -10.88 -0.90 15.21
N ASN A 180 -11.06 -0.86 16.51
CA ASN A 180 -11.26 0.38 17.28
C ASN A 180 -10.02 0.69 18.11
#